data_363853f9345ef079c8ed3bac83324fe6
#
_entry.id   363853f9345ef079c8ed3bac83324fe6
#
_cell.length_a   1.000
_cell.length_b   1.000
_cell.length_c   1.000
_cell.angle_alpha   90.00
_cell.angle_beta   90.00
_cell.angle_gamma   90.00
#
_symmetry.space_group_name_H-M   'P 1'
#
loop_
_entity.id
_entity.type
_entity.pdbx_description
1 polymer ?
#
loop_
_entity_poly.entity_id
_entity_poly.type
_entity_poly.pdbx_seq_one_letter_code
_entity_poly.pdbx_strand_id
1 'polypeptide(L)'
;KKLPDIRERLITQPLAEQRLAREIRTLGPISNDVSIKVKRQYEENPYPRWAQLGVTQSTLPVDEYLKEQGIRHHSLRDQALDSPRILVAGCGTGQHALQVALRHPQSQVLALDLSRASLGYAQRQAISLGVTGLEFMQGDILDLAKLGEHFDIIESVGVLHHMDDPSAGWAVLTELLSPSGLMKVGLYSELARQDIVKIREEILALGLQGYESEIRAFRHQIAQSTKSHHKKVAMSKDFFSLSELRDAIFHIQEHRFTVPQLAQCLENLKLQFCGFTPSELNYELDLYYNGQANCHDLHSWHQFEVEHPDTFRGMYQFWCQKPADIQ
;
A
#
# COMPACT_ATOMS: atom_id res chain seq x y z
N LYS A 1 12.26 34.22 -8.20
CA LYS A 1 12.11 32.75 -8.15
C LYS A 1 10.92 32.26 -7.25
N LYS A 2 10.53 32.96 -6.18
CA LYS A 2 9.52 32.45 -5.21
C LYS A 2 8.06 32.53 -5.70
N LEU A 3 7.68 33.56 -6.45
CA LEU A 3 6.29 33.74 -6.91
C LEU A 3 5.83 32.73 -7.99
N PRO A 4 6.64 32.42 -9.01
CA PRO A 4 6.28 31.38 -9.98
C PRO A 4 6.07 30.01 -9.33
N ASP A 5 6.89 29.64 -8.33
CA ASP A 5 6.80 28.37 -7.62
C ASP A 5 5.50 28.25 -6.78
N ILE A 6 5.09 29.32 -6.12
CA ILE A 6 3.83 29.36 -5.35
C ILE A 6 2.62 29.25 -6.29
N ARG A 7 2.58 30.00 -7.39
CA ARG A 7 1.50 29.93 -8.37
C ARG A 7 1.39 28.51 -8.97
N GLU A 8 2.55 27.94 -9.31
CA GLU A 8 2.62 26.59 -9.84
C GLU A 8 1.97 25.57 -8.88
N ARG A 9 2.39 25.56 -7.63
CA ARG A 9 1.94 24.60 -6.62
C ARG A 9 0.49 24.81 -6.17
N LEU A 10 0.04 26.06 -6.02
CA LEU A 10 -1.28 26.35 -5.45
C LEU A 10 -2.38 26.51 -6.49
N ILE A 11 -2.05 26.73 -7.75
CA ILE A 11 -3.04 27.01 -8.80
C ILE A 11 -2.85 26.06 -9.99
N THR A 12 -1.70 26.10 -10.65
CA THR A 12 -1.50 25.40 -11.94
C THR A 12 -1.58 23.88 -11.76
N GLN A 13 -0.85 23.32 -10.78
CA GLN A 13 -0.84 21.89 -10.52
C GLN A 13 -2.22 21.36 -10.10
N PRO A 14 -2.93 21.95 -9.11
CA PRO A 14 -4.27 21.49 -8.75
C PRO A 14 -5.29 21.54 -9.91
N LEU A 15 -5.25 22.57 -10.75
CA LEU A 15 -6.12 22.66 -11.93
C LEU A 15 -5.79 21.57 -12.97
N ALA A 16 -4.49 21.29 -13.18
CA ALA A 16 -4.06 20.21 -14.06
C ALA A 16 -4.50 18.83 -13.51
N GLU A 17 -4.34 18.59 -12.20
CA GLU A 17 -4.80 17.37 -11.52
C GLU A 17 -6.31 17.16 -11.69
N GLN A 18 -7.12 18.21 -11.49
CA GLN A 18 -8.59 18.14 -11.68
C GLN A 18 -8.97 17.82 -13.13
N ARG A 19 -8.25 18.38 -14.12
CA ARG A 19 -8.50 18.05 -15.52
C ARG A 19 -8.15 16.60 -15.81
N LEU A 20 -6.95 16.16 -15.43
CA LEU A 20 -6.51 14.78 -15.63
C LEU A 20 -7.43 13.78 -14.94
N ALA A 21 -7.90 14.08 -13.72
CA ALA A 21 -8.83 13.23 -12.98
C ALA A 21 -10.14 12.95 -13.75
N ARG A 22 -10.63 13.91 -14.59
CA ARG A 22 -11.83 13.73 -15.42
C ARG A 22 -11.61 12.78 -16.60
N GLU A 23 -10.36 12.70 -17.08
CA GLU A 23 -9.96 11.88 -18.23
C GLU A 23 -9.63 10.44 -17.83
N ILE A 24 -9.45 10.15 -16.52
CA ILE A 24 -9.16 8.80 -16.01
C ILE A 24 -10.28 7.83 -16.39
N ARG A 25 -9.90 6.72 -17.02
CA ARG A 25 -10.78 5.59 -17.32
C ARG A 25 -11.39 5.03 -16.04
N THR A 26 -12.66 4.63 -16.09
CA THR A 26 -13.33 3.98 -14.97
C THR A 26 -13.70 2.54 -15.29
N LEU A 27 -13.55 1.65 -14.31
CA LEU A 27 -13.96 0.25 -14.40
C LEU A 27 -15.49 0.12 -14.30
N GLY A 28 -16.10 0.99 -13.49
CA GLY A 28 -17.56 0.99 -13.25
C GLY A 28 -17.94 1.83 -12.03
N PRO A 29 -19.24 1.86 -11.68
CA PRO A 29 -19.69 2.53 -10.47
C PRO A 29 -19.22 1.79 -9.23
N ILE A 30 -18.75 2.53 -8.22
CA ILE A 30 -18.39 1.98 -6.92
C ILE A 30 -19.67 1.86 -6.09
N SER A 31 -20.02 0.66 -5.64
CA SER A 31 -21.28 0.35 -4.97
C SER A 31 -21.13 -0.16 -3.52
N ASN A 32 -19.95 -0.63 -3.11
CA ASN A 32 -19.74 -1.04 -1.73
C ASN A 32 -19.72 0.17 -0.79
N ASP A 33 -20.48 0.12 0.31
CA ASP A 33 -20.68 1.24 1.24
C ASP A 33 -19.36 1.70 1.91
N VAL A 34 -18.46 0.77 2.26
CA VAL A 34 -17.16 1.11 2.84
C VAL A 34 -16.27 1.74 1.78
N SER A 35 -16.22 1.16 0.57
CA SER A 35 -15.46 1.73 -0.56
C SER A 35 -15.92 3.15 -0.91
N ILE A 36 -17.23 3.44 -0.84
CA ILE A 36 -17.77 4.80 -1.05
C ILE A 36 -17.23 5.76 0.01
N LYS A 37 -17.23 5.36 1.28
CA LYS A 37 -16.72 6.19 2.39
C LYS A 37 -15.21 6.41 2.29
N VAL A 38 -14.44 5.35 2.01
CA VAL A 38 -12.99 5.41 1.80
C VAL A 38 -12.66 6.30 0.59
N LYS A 39 -13.36 6.11 -0.54
CA LYS A 39 -13.26 6.98 -1.70
C LYS A 39 -13.44 8.45 -1.31
N ARG A 40 -14.52 8.79 -0.59
CA ARG A 40 -14.79 10.16 -0.16
C ARG A 40 -13.63 10.74 0.66
N GLN A 41 -13.05 9.96 1.58
CA GLN A 41 -11.90 10.38 2.38
C GLN A 41 -10.72 10.79 1.51
N TYR A 42 -10.38 9.99 0.48
CA TYR A 42 -9.26 10.26 -0.41
C TYR A 42 -9.57 11.25 -1.55
N GLU A 43 -10.84 11.44 -1.92
CA GLU A 43 -11.25 12.55 -2.80
C GLU A 43 -11.06 13.90 -2.13
N GLU A 44 -11.35 13.99 -0.81
CA GLU A 44 -11.13 15.21 -0.02
C GLU A 44 -9.64 15.44 0.26
N ASN A 45 -8.87 14.38 0.53
CA ASN A 45 -7.47 14.43 0.94
C ASN A 45 -6.67 13.32 0.26
N PRO A 46 -6.21 13.52 -0.99
CA PRO A 46 -5.31 12.57 -1.66
C PRO A 46 -4.07 12.28 -0.82
N TYR A 47 -3.75 10.99 -0.63
CA TYR A 47 -2.68 10.50 0.23
C TYR A 47 -1.84 9.41 -0.45
N PRO A 48 -0.51 9.38 -0.17
CA PRO A 48 0.32 10.46 0.36
C PRO A 48 0.59 11.54 -0.70
N ARG A 49 0.72 12.83 -0.32
CA ARG A 49 1.14 13.89 -1.26
C ARG A 49 2.67 14.03 -1.24
N TRP A 50 3.32 13.14 -1.95
CA TRP A 50 4.77 13.11 -2.05
C TRP A 50 5.33 14.16 -3.03
N ALA A 51 6.50 14.73 -2.71
CA ALA A 51 7.17 15.72 -3.54
C ALA A 51 8.36 15.14 -4.33
N GLN A 52 8.91 14.03 -3.87
CA GLN A 52 10.03 13.34 -4.49
C GLN A 52 9.73 11.84 -4.53
N LEU A 53 10.05 11.20 -5.65
CA LEU A 53 9.70 9.80 -5.85
C LEU A 53 10.58 8.83 -5.05
N GLY A 54 11.80 9.22 -4.70
CA GLY A 54 12.74 8.32 -4.02
C GLY A 54 13.09 7.10 -4.89
N VAL A 55 13.59 7.33 -6.09
CA VAL A 55 13.90 6.25 -7.03
C VAL A 55 15.22 5.59 -6.63
N THR A 56 15.21 4.27 -6.46
CA THR A 56 16.41 3.45 -6.51
C THR A 56 16.89 3.36 -7.96
N GLN A 57 18.13 3.67 -8.21
CA GLN A 57 18.70 3.86 -9.55
C GLN A 57 18.88 2.58 -10.40
N SER A 58 18.54 1.40 -9.89
CA SER A 58 18.72 0.15 -10.61
C SER A 58 17.44 -0.33 -11.27
N THR A 59 17.45 -0.41 -12.59
CA THR A 59 16.48 -1.19 -13.35
C THR A 59 16.95 -2.63 -13.34
N LEU A 60 16.23 -3.49 -12.61
CA LEU A 60 16.55 -4.92 -12.53
C LEU A 60 15.43 -5.75 -13.17
N PRO A 61 15.78 -6.85 -13.83
CA PRO A 61 14.79 -7.89 -14.11
C PRO A 61 14.06 -8.30 -12.83
N VAL A 62 12.80 -8.70 -12.96
CA VAL A 62 11.95 -9.04 -11.80
C VAL A 62 12.60 -10.09 -10.91
N ASP A 63 13.15 -11.14 -11.51
CA ASP A 63 13.80 -12.25 -10.81
C ASP A 63 15.02 -11.80 -9.99
N GLU A 64 15.86 -10.96 -10.57
CA GLU A 64 17.03 -10.39 -9.88
C GLU A 64 16.60 -9.47 -8.73
N TYR A 65 15.58 -8.64 -8.96
CA TYR A 65 15.03 -7.78 -7.92
C TYR A 65 14.51 -8.59 -6.73
N LEU A 66 13.73 -9.64 -6.98
CA LEU A 66 13.18 -10.50 -5.92
C LEU A 66 14.29 -11.24 -5.17
N LYS A 67 15.31 -11.70 -5.89
CA LYS A 67 16.48 -12.36 -5.31
C LYS A 67 17.28 -11.42 -4.40
N GLU A 68 17.50 -10.16 -4.82
CA GLU A 68 18.14 -9.14 -3.97
C GLU A 68 17.32 -8.84 -2.71
N GLN A 69 15.99 -8.96 -2.80
CA GLN A 69 15.09 -8.82 -1.64
C GLN A 69 15.04 -10.08 -0.75
N GLY A 70 15.78 -11.13 -1.05
CA GLY A 70 15.74 -12.39 -0.29
C GLY A 70 14.43 -13.16 -0.45
N ILE A 71 13.65 -12.88 -1.48
CA ILE A 71 12.36 -13.51 -1.74
C ILE A 71 12.57 -14.84 -2.44
N ARG A 72 12.05 -15.92 -1.86
CA ARG A 72 12.06 -17.26 -2.46
C ARG A 72 10.79 -17.49 -3.25
N HIS A 73 10.94 -17.74 -4.55
CA HIS A 73 9.83 -18.05 -5.43
C HIS A 73 10.19 -19.18 -6.38
N HIS A 74 9.18 -19.85 -6.94
CA HIS A 74 9.34 -20.74 -8.06
C HIS A 74 9.52 -19.93 -9.34
N SER A 75 10.07 -20.55 -10.38
CA SER A 75 10.29 -19.91 -11.67
C SER A 75 9.01 -19.23 -12.17
N LEU A 76 9.15 -17.97 -12.56
CA LEU A 76 8.12 -17.24 -13.29
C LEU A 76 8.05 -17.77 -14.72
N ARG A 77 6.94 -17.49 -15.42
CA ARG A 77 6.86 -17.75 -16.85
C ARG A 77 7.81 -16.84 -17.61
N ASP A 78 8.37 -17.30 -18.73
CA ASP A 78 9.33 -16.55 -19.54
C ASP A 78 8.80 -15.14 -19.89
N GLN A 79 7.54 -15.02 -20.28
CA GLN A 79 6.93 -13.72 -20.59
C GLN A 79 6.89 -12.78 -19.37
N ALA A 80 6.72 -13.33 -18.17
CA ALA A 80 6.70 -12.53 -16.93
C ALA A 80 8.10 -12.01 -16.55
N LEU A 81 9.16 -12.62 -17.06
CA LEU A 81 10.53 -12.16 -16.84
C LEU A 81 10.88 -10.99 -17.78
N ASP A 82 10.46 -11.07 -19.04
CA ASP A 82 10.84 -10.11 -20.08
C ASP A 82 9.96 -8.86 -20.10
N SER A 83 8.65 -9.02 -20.01
CA SER A 83 7.67 -7.93 -20.08
C SER A 83 6.45 -8.22 -19.21
N PRO A 84 6.60 -8.14 -17.87
CA PRO A 84 5.53 -8.50 -16.94
C PRO A 84 4.34 -7.56 -17.05
N ARG A 85 3.14 -8.14 -16.92
CA ARG A 85 1.92 -7.39 -16.68
C ARG A 85 1.75 -7.23 -15.17
N ILE A 86 1.76 -6.00 -14.71
CA ILE A 86 1.74 -5.67 -13.27
C ILE A 86 0.48 -4.90 -12.93
N LEU A 87 -0.24 -5.34 -11.90
CA LEU A 87 -1.35 -4.59 -11.30
C LEU A 87 -0.87 -3.97 -9.98
N VAL A 88 -1.04 -2.66 -9.83
CA VAL A 88 -0.91 -1.99 -8.53
C VAL A 88 -2.32 -1.63 -8.06
N ALA A 89 -2.87 -2.43 -7.14
CA ALA A 89 -4.22 -2.31 -6.64
C ALA A 89 -4.25 -1.43 -5.38
N GLY A 90 -4.94 -0.28 -5.47
CA GLY A 90 -4.95 0.77 -4.45
C GLY A 90 -3.69 1.63 -4.51
N CYS A 91 -3.40 2.20 -5.68
CA CYS A 91 -2.16 2.92 -5.93
C CYS A 91 -2.11 4.32 -5.28
N GLY A 92 -3.21 4.83 -4.73
CA GLY A 92 -3.32 6.16 -4.14
C GLY A 92 -2.83 7.25 -5.10
N THR A 93 -1.94 8.11 -4.63
CA THR A 93 -1.30 9.17 -5.43
C THR A 93 -0.17 8.66 -6.33
N GLY A 94 -0.06 7.37 -6.54
CA GLY A 94 0.76 6.73 -7.55
C GLY A 94 2.25 6.58 -7.24
N GLN A 95 2.72 6.93 -6.05
CA GLN A 95 4.16 6.84 -5.72
C GLN A 95 4.69 5.43 -5.96
N HIS A 96 4.01 4.43 -5.42
CA HIS A 96 4.37 3.03 -5.57
C HIS A 96 4.28 2.57 -7.04
N ALA A 97 3.19 2.89 -7.75
CA ALA A 97 3.01 2.51 -9.16
C ALA A 97 4.10 3.10 -10.08
N LEU A 98 4.48 4.37 -9.85
CA LEU A 98 5.57 4.99 -10.59
C LEU A 98 6.93 4.34 -10.28
N GLN A 99 7.19 3.98 -9.02
CA GLN A 99 8.40 3.25 -8.65
C GLN A 99 8.48 1.88 -9.33
N VAL A 100 7.35 1.16 -9.40
CA VAL A 100 7.25 -0.13 -10.11
C VAL A 100 7.54 0.04 -11.60
N ALA A 101 6.88 0.99 -12.27
CA ALA A 101 7.07 1.24 -13.70
C ALA A 101 8.51 1.65 -14.04
N LEU A 102 9.15 2.46 -13.18
CA LEU A 102 10.55 2.87 -13.40
C LEU A 102 11.55 1.76 -13.10
N ARG A 103 11.24 0.87 -12.15
CA ARG A 103 12.07 -0.29 -11.81
C ARG A 103 12.05 -1.34 -12.93
N HIS A 104 10.89 -1.53 -13.54
CA HIS A 104 10.65 -2.53 -14.58
C HIS A 104 10.19 -1.84 -15.88
N PRO A 105 11.08 -1.16 -16.62
CA PRO A 105 10.70 -0.30 -17.75
C PRO A 105 10.10 -1.07 -18.94
N GLN A 106 10.25 -2.39 -19.00
CA GLN A 106 9.63 -3.24 -20.00
C GLN A 106 8.22 -3.73 -19.58
N SER A 107 7.78 -3.45 -18.33
CA SER A 107 6.48 -3.88 -17.81
C SER A 107 5.33 -3.05 -18.38
N GLN A 108 4.14 -3.66 -18.37
CA GLN A 108 2.87 -2.98 -18.53
C GLN A 108 2.18 -2.88 -17.18
N VAL A 109 2.13 -1.67 -16.61
CA VAL A 109 1.59 -1.43 -15.28
C VAL A 109 0.19 -0.84 -15.39
N LEU A 110 -0.79 -1.51 -14.78
CA LEU A 110 -2.11 -0.96 -14.50
C LEU A 110 -2.18 -0.55 -13.03
N ALA A 111 -2.47 0.72 -12.76
CA ALA A 111 -2.61 1.26 -11.41
C ALA A 111 -4.06 1.64 -11.14
N LEU A 112 -4.69 0.95 -10.19
CA LEU A 112 -6.10 1.14 -9.83
C LEU A 112 -6.23 1.84 -8.49
N ASP A 113 -7.18 2.78 -8.39
CA ASP A 113 -7.59 3.39 -7.11
C ASP A 113 -9.06 3.81 -7.12
N LEU A 114 -9.65 3.94 -5.93
CA LEU A 114 -11.02 4.45 -5.75
C LEU A 114 -11.13 5.94 -6.07
N SER A 115 -10.08 6.73 -5.75
CA SER A 115 -10.07 8.18 -5.77
C SER A 115 -9.56 8.75 -7.08
N ARG A 116 -10.42 9.47 -7.80
CA ARG A 116 -10.01 10.21 -8.99
C ARG A 116 -9.07 11.37 -8.67
N ALA A 117 -9.23 12.00 -7.51
CA ALA A 117 -8.34 13.07 -7.06
C ALA A 117 -6.91 12.54 -6.85
N SER A 118 -6.77 11.35 -6.23
CA SER A 118 -5.47 10.66 -6.09
C SER A 118 -4.87 10.29 -7.45
N LEU A 119 -5.68 9.72 -8.33
CA LEU A 119 -5.24 9.33 -9.68
C LEU A 119 -4.86 10.53 -10.56
N GLY A 120 -5.58 11.66 -10.46
CA GLY A 120 -5.22 12.90 -11.16
C GLY A 120 -3.85 13.43 -10.74
N TYR A 121 -3.55 13.36 -9.43
CA TYR A 121 -2.22 13.66 -8.90
C TYR A 121 -1.18 12.70 -9.48
N ALA A 122 -1.44 11.39 -9.43
CA ALA A 122 -0.54 10.34 -9.94
C ALA A 122 -0.25 10.54 -11.44
N GLN A 123 -1.27 10.80 -12.25
CA GLN A 123 -1.13 11.03 -13.69
C GLN A 123 -0.28 12.27 -14.00
N ARG A 124 -0.47 13.37 -13.26
CA ARG A 124 0.37 14.57 -13.41
C ARG A 124 1.82 14.28 -13.09
N GLN A 125 2.08 13.50 -12.03
CA GLN A 125 3.43 13.11 -11.65
C GLN A 125 4.07 12.20 -12.70
N ALA A 126 3.32 11.22 -13.25
CA ALA A 126 3.80 10.35 -14.32
C ALA A 126 4.21 11.16 -15.56
N ILE A 127 3.38 12.11 -15.98
CA ILE A 127 3.68 13.02 -17.11
C ILE A 127 4.95 13.85 -16.81
N SER A 128 5.04 14.43 -15.60
CA SER A 128 6.17 15.27 -15.19
C SER A 128 7.50 14.52 -15.15
N LEU A 129 7.47 13.22 -14.85
CA LEU A 129 8.65 12.35 -14.77
C LEU A 129 8.91 11.59 -16.08
N GLY A 130 8.04 11.74 -17.09
CA GLY A 130 8.19 11.05 -18.37
C GLY A 130 8.03 9.52 -18.27
N VAL A 131 7.28 9.03 -17.29
CA VAL A 131 7.05 7.59 -17.10
C VAL A 131 6.10 7.07 -18.17
N THR A 132 6.51 6.00 -18.85
CA THR A 132 5.74 5.28 -19.86
C THR A 132 5.39 3.87 -19.39
N GLY A 133 4.48 3.18 -20.08
CA GLY A 133 4.08 1.82 -19.69
C GLY A 133 3.19 1.76 -18.43
N LEU A 134 2.66 2.89 -17.95
CA LEU A 134 1.81 3.00 -16.78
C LEU A 134 0.45 3.61 -17.16
N GLU A 135 -0.62 2.87 -16.91
CA GLU A 135 -2.01 3.29 -17.07
C GLU A 135 -2.68 3.43 -15.71
N PHE A 136 -3.51 4.47 -15.55
CA PHE A 136 -4.31 4.69 -14.34
C PHE A 136 -5.80 4.43 -14.61
N MET A 137 -6.45 3.75 -13.67
CA MET A 137 -7.87 3.41 -13.75
C MET A 137 -8.57 3.66 -12.41
N GLN A 138 -9.75 4.27 -12.45
CA GLN A 138 -10.61 4.34 -11.28
C GLN A 138 -11.47 3.07 -11.17
N GLY A 139 -11.48 2.45 -10.00
CA GLY A 139 -12.33 1.27 -9.75
C GLY A 139 -12.18 0.74 -8.32
N ASP A 140 -13.08 -0.18 -8.00
CA ASP A 140 -13.01 -0.96 -6.77
C ASP A 140 -12.29 -2.29 -7.05
N ILE A 141 -11.45 -2.75 -6.11
CA ILE A 141 -10.81 -4.07 -6.19
C ILE A 141 -11.85 -5.17 -6.35
N LEU A 142 -13.00 -5.05 -5.67
CA LEU A 142 -14.09 -6.03 -5.75
C LEU A 142 -14.69 -6.18 -7.16
N ASP A 143 -14.50 -5.20 -8.02
CA ASP A 143 -15.00 -5.20 -9.40
C ASP A 143 -13.95 -5.63 -10.44
N LEU A 144 -12.70 -5.86 -10.04
CA LEU A 144 -11.58 -6.13 -10.95
C LEU A 144 -11.77 -7.35 -11.85
N ALA A 145 -12.54 -8.35 -11.42
CA ALA A 145 -12.89 -9.50 -12.26
C ALA A 145 -13.56 -9.11 -13.60
N LYS A 146 -14.20 -7.92 -13.65
CA LYS A 146 -14.83 -7.38 -14.88
C LYS A 146 -13.83 -7.04 -15.97
N LEU A 147 -12.52 -6.91 -15.67
CA LEU A 147 -11.48 -6.69 -16.67
C LEU A 147 -11.30 -7.89 -17.60
N GLY A 148 -11.50 -9.11 -17.10
CA GLY A 148 -11.20 -10.34 -17.86
C GLY A 148 -9.72 -10.51 -18.19
N GLU A 149 -8.83 -9.93 -17.38
CA GLU A 149 -7.38 -9.89 -17.59
C GLU A 149 -6.67 -10.59 -16.43
N HIS A 150 -5.46 -11.11 -16.70
CA HIS A 150 -4.59 -11.67 -15.67
C HIS A 150 -3.27 -10.93 -15.63
N PHE A 151 -2.65 -10.95 -14.45
CA PHE A 151 -1.40 -10.24 -14.16
C PHE A 151 -0.33 -11.22 -13.67
N ASP A 152 0.89 -11.01 -14.09
CA ASP A 152 2.03 -11.81 -13.64
C ASP A 152 2.48 -11.40 -12.24
N ILE A 153 2.31 -10.10 -11.93
CA ILE A 153 2.60 -9.53 -10.63
C ILE A 153 1.43 -8.66 -10.19
N ILE A 154 1.03 -8.79 -8.92
CA ILE A 154 0.04 -7.91 -8.28
C ILE A 154 0.67 -7.32 -7.02
N GLU A 155 0.61 -6.00 -6.86
CA GLU A 155 1.05 -5.34 -5.63
C GLU A 155 -0.12 -4.57 -5.01
N SER A 156 -0.46 -4.91 -3.74
CA SER A 156 -1.51 -4.25 -2.95
C SER A 156 -0.97 -3.97 -1.55
N VAL A 157 -0.43 -2.77 -1.37
CA VAL A 157 0.30 -2.39 -0.15
C VAL A 157 -0.41 -1.24 0.54
N GLY A 158 -0.87 -1.47 1.77
CA GLY A 158 -1.60 -0.45 2.55
C GLY A 158 -3.06 -0.27 2.11
N VAL A 159 -3.72 -1.33 1.62
CA VAL A 159 -5.05 -1.23 0.98
C VAL A 159 -6.08 -2.19 1.56
N LEU A 160 -5.80 -3.49 1.49
CA LEU A 160 -6.78 -4.53 1.85
C LEU A 160 -7.33 -4.38 3.27
N HIS A 161 -6.51 -3.93 4.20
CA HIS A 161 -6.94 -3.72 5.59
C HIS A 161 -7.89 -2.52 5.78
N HIS A 162 -8.18 -1.76 4.73
CA HIS A 162 -9.18 -0.69 4.71
C HIS A 162 -10.49 -1.10 4.03
N MET A 163 -10.56 -2.30 3.48
CA MET A 163 -11.79 -2.84 2.89
C MET A 163 -12.76 -3.30 3.98
N ASP A 164 -14.03 -3.43 3.62
CA ASP A 164 -15.06 -4.00 4.49
C ASP A 164 -14.72 -5.46 4.86
N ASP A 165 -14.43 -6.26 3.84
CA ASP A 165 -13.87 -7.62 3.95
C ASP A 165 -12.53 -7.69 3.20
N PRO A 166 -11.39 -7.64 3.93
CA PRO A 166 -10.06 -7.80 3.34
C PRO A 166 -9.89 -9.13 2.58
N SER A 167 -10.53 -10.21 3.08
CA SER A 167 -10.41 -11.54 2.49
C SER A 167 -11.08 -11.60 1.12
N ALA A 168 -12.23 -10.95 0.95
CA ALA A 168 -12.92 -10.85 -0.34
C ALA A 168 -12.05 -10.10 -1.37
N GLY A 169 -11.46 -8.97 -0.98
CA GLY A 169 -10.53 -8.24 -1.86
C GLY A 169 -9.31 -9.07 -2.24
N TRP A 170 -8.72 -9.76 -1.26
CA TRP A 170 -7.55 -10.62 -1.52
C TRP A 170 -7.88 -11.80 -2.43
N ALA A 171 -9.07 -12.40 -2.27
CA ALA A 171 -9.54 -13.47 -3.15
C ALA A 171 -9.67 -12.99 -4.62
N VAL A 172 -10.28 -11.81 -4.85
CA VAL A 172 -10.37 -11.23 -6.20
C VAL A 172 -8.97 -11.03 -6.80
N LEU A 173 -8.02 -10.47 -6.06
CA LEU A 173 -6.65 -10.31 -6.54
C LEU A 173 -5.98 -11.66 -6.86
N THR A 174 -6.23 -12.69 -6.04
CA THR A 174 -5.69 -14.04 -6.26
C THR A 174 -6.25 -14.69 -7.52
N GLU A 175 -7.52 -14.48 -7.84
CA GLU A 175 -8.14 -14.96 -9.08
C GLU A 175 -7.48 -14.32 -10.31
N LEU A 176 -7.17 -13.03 -10.26
CA LEU A 176 -6.53 -12.30 -11.35
C LEU A 176 -5.03 -12.60 -11.49
N LEU A 177 -4.43 -13.25 -10.52
CA LEU A 177 -3.02 -13.61 -10.59
C LEU A 177 -2.84 -14.79 -11.54
N SER A 178 -1.93 -14.65 -12.49
CA SER A 178 -1.53 -15.71 -13.41
C SER A 178 -1.01 -16.94 -12.65
N PRO A 179 -1.10 -18.16 -13.19
CA PRO A 179 -0.38 -19.31 -12.64
C PRO A 179 1.12 -19.00 -12.50
N SER A 180 1.73 -19.38 -11.41
CA SER A 180 3.09 -18.99 -10.99
C SER A 180 3.30 -17.50 -10.75
N GLY A 181 2.26 -16.68 -10.84
CA GLY A 181 2.35 -15.24 -10.59
C GLY A 181 2.66 -14.90 -9.14
N LEU A 182 3.19 -13.72 -8.92
CA LEU A 182 3.61 -13.21 -7.62
C LEU A 182 2.71 -12.08 -7.13
N MET A 183 2.43 -12.08 -5.84
CA MET A 183 1.68 -11.00 -5.21
C MET A 183 2.45 -10.42 -4.02
N LYS A 184 2.59 -9.09 -4.00
CA LYS A 184 3.07 -8.34 -2.84
C LYS A 184 1.88 -7.79 -2.07
N VAL A 185 1.83 -8.06 -0.77
CA VAL A 185 0.74 -7.61 0.10
C VAL A 185 1.32 -6.80 1.26
N GLY A 186 0.65 -5.68 1.58
CA GLY A 186 0.98 -4.86 2.75
C GLY A 186 -0.23 -4.74 3.68
N LEU A 187 -0.08 -5.20 4.95
CA LEU A 187 -1.15 -5.24 5.96
C LEU A 187 -0.66 -4.74 7.32
N TYR A 188 -1.53 -4.12 8.11
CA TYR A 188 -1.17 -3.67 9.44
C TYR A 188 -1.04 -4.83 10.44
N SER A 189 0.06 -4.78 11.24
CA SER A 189 0.27 -5.70 12.36
C SER A 189 -0.62 -5.34 13.54
N GLU A 190 -1.29 -6.34 14.13
CA GLU A 190 -2.04 -6.17 15.38
C GLU A 190 -1.11 -5.77 16.53
N LEU A 191 0.05 -6.41 16.65
CA LEU A 191 0.99 -6.15 17.75
C LEU A 191 1.66 -4.77 17.64
N ALA A 192 2.12 -4.40 16.45
CA ALA A 192 2.85 -3.15 16.25
C ALA A 192 1.96 -1.90 16.25
N ARG A 193 0.63 -2.05 16.05
CA ARG A 193 -0.30 -0.90 15.99
C ARG A 193 -1.01 -0.58 17.30
N GLN A 194 -0.63 -1.18 18.43
CA GLN A 194 -1.32 -0.99 19.71
C GLN A 194 -1.36 0.47 20.20
N ASP A 195 -0.34 1.28 19.86
CA ASP A 195 -0.35 2.71 20.21
C ASP A 195 -1.39 3.49 19.38
N ILE A 196 -1.58 3.12 18.11
CA ILE A 196 -2.63 3.68 17.23
C ILE A 196 -4.03 3.25 17.73
N VAL A 197 -4.20 2.00 18.14
CA VAL A 197 -5.46 1.49 18.70
C VAL A 197 -5.91 2.35 19.87
N LYS A 198 -5.02 2.61 20.85
CA LYS A 198 -5.31 3.46 22.01
C LYS A 198 -5.73 4.88 21.61
N ILE A 199 -5.07 5.47 20.61
CA ILE A 199 -5.44 6.79 20.09
C ILE A 199 -6.81 6.76 19.42
N ARG A 200 -7.12 5.74 18.64
CA ARG A 200 -8.43 5.58 17.99
C ARG A 200 -9.56 5.38 19.02
N GLU A 201 -9.30 4.68 20.12
CA GLU A 201 -10.22 4.57 21.25
C GLU A 201 -10.47 5.94 21.88
N GLU A 202 -9.45 6.77 22.08
CA GLU A 202 -9.61 8.14 22.58
C GLU A 202 -10.42 9.01 21.61
N ILE A 203 -10.15 8.93 20.31
CA ILE A 203 -10.90 9.63 19.26
C ILE A 203 -12.39 9.25 19.33
N LEU A 204 -12.68 7.96 19.44
CA LEU A 204 -14.05 7.45 19.56
C LEU A 204 -14.72 7.95 20.84
N ALA A 205 -14.04 7.88 21.99
CA ALA A 205 -14.54 8.35 23.27
C ALA A 205 -14.83 9.86 23.29
N LEU A 206 -14.06 10.65 22.54
CA LEU A 206 -14.25 12.10 22.38
C LEU A 206 -15.31 12.45 21.32
N GLY A 207 -15.82 11.47 20.55
CA GLY A 207 -16.81 11.67 19.51
C GLY A 207 -16.28 12.45 18.29
N LEU A 208 -14.96 12.45 18.07
CA LEU A 208 -14.35 13.18 16.95
C LEU A 208 -14.66 12.50 15.62
N GLN A 209 -15.01 13.32 14.62
CA GLN A 209 -15.43 12.83 13.29
C GLN A 209 -14.32 12.94 12.22
N GLY A 210 -13.15 13.52 12.58
CA GLY A 210 -12.04 13.71 11.66
C GLY A 210 -12.17 14.93 10.75
N TYR A 211 -12.93 15.95 11.16
CA TYR A 211 -12.90 17.25 10.50
C TYR A 211 -11.52 17.90 10.68
N GLU A 212 -11.10 18.71 9.72
CA GLU A 212 -9.76 19.31 9.74
C GLU A 212 -9.47 20.08 11.05
N SER A 213 -10.46 20.80 11.56
CA SER A 213 -10.34 21.53 12.83
C SER A 213 -10.13 20.61 14.03
N GLU A 214 -10.82 19.45 14.05
CA GLU A 214 -10.68 18.44 15.10
C GLU A 214 -9.31 17.76 15.03
N ILE A 215 -8.85 17.40 13.83
CA ILE A 215 -7.52 16.80 13.62
C ILE A 215 -6.43 17.76 14.12
N ARG A 216 -6.53 19.06 13.79
CA ARG A 216 -5.58 20.08 14.25
C ARG A 216 -5.57 20.24 15.77
N ALA A 217 -6.75 20.29 16.39
CA ALA A 217 -6.88 20.39 17.84
C ALA A 217 -6.34 19.13 18.54
N PHE A 218 -6.71 17.96 18.06
CA PHE A 218 -6.26 16.70 18.65
C PHE A 218 -4.76 16.47 18.45
N ARG A 219 -4.19 16.83 17.28
CA ARG A 219 -2.74 16.83 17.05
C ARG A 219 -2.01 17.73 18.05
N HIS A 220 -2.55 18.92 18.34
CA HIS A 220 -1.97 19.82 19.35
C HIS A 220 -2.01 19.17 20.75
N GLN A 221 -3.12 18.50 21.09
CA GLN A 221 -3.25 17.75 22.35
C GLN A 221 -2.21 16.61 22.43
N ILE A 222 -2.03 15.84 21.36
CA ILE A 222 -1.01 14.78 21.28
C ILE A 222 0.39 15.38 21.51
N ALA A 223 0.71 16.49 20.85
CA ALA A 223 2.03 17.15 20.96
C ALA A 223 2.40 17.57 22.37
N GLN A 224 1.41 17.93 23.19
CA GLN A 224 1.60 18.37 24.58
C GLN A 224 1.45 17.22 25.60
N SER A 225 1.11 16.04 25.15
CA SER A 225 0.78 14.92 26.02
C SER A 225 2.02 14.23 26.61
N THR A 226 1.87 13.74 27.82
CA THR A 226 2.89 12.90 28.48
C THR A 226 2.64 11.40 28.29
N LYS A 227 1.48 11.00 27.73
CA LYS A 227 1.11 9.60 27.48
C LYS A 227 2.11 8.94 26.51
N SER A 228 2.50 7.71 26.80
CA SER A 228 3.52 7.00 26.03
C SER A 228 3.11 6.78 24.56
N HIS A 229 1.87 6.32 24.29
CA HIS A 229 1.35 6.13 22.94
C HIS A 229 1.22 7.44 22.14
N HIS A 230 0.89 8.58 22.80
CA HIS A 230 0.93 9.90 22.16
C HIS A 230 2.33 10.29 21.71
N LYS A 231 3.35 10.09 22.59
CA LYS A 231 4.75 10.38 22.27
C LYS A 231 5.23 9.55 21.08
N LYS A 232 4.90 8.25 21.04
CA LYS A 232 5.27 7.37 19.93
C LYS A 232 4.66 7.84 18.60
N VAL A 233 3.39 8.24 18.60
CA VAL A 233 2.73 8.78 17.39
C VAL A 233 3.29 10.13 17.00
N ALA A 234 3.58 11.02 17.96
CA ALA A 234 4.20 12.31 17.69
C ALA A 234 5.62 12.20 17.09
N MET A 235 6.29 11.06 17.26
CA MET A 235 7.60 10.78 16.66
C MET A 235 7.48 10.18 15.24
N SER A 236 6.29 9.76 14.79
CA SER A 236 6.12 9.24 13.44
C SER A 236 6.18 10.36 12.39
N LYS A 237 6.61 10.01 11.18
CA LYS A 237 6.58 10.94 10.04
C LYS A 237 5.17 11.46 9.74
N ASP A 238 4.16 10.63 9.94
CA ASP A 238 2.77 10.90 9.62
C ASP A 238 2.16 12.00 10.51
N PHE A 239 2.74 12.25 11.67
CA PHE A 239 2.30 13.28 12.61
C PHE A 239 2.41 14.70 12.05
N PHE A 240 3.36 14.95 11.15
CA PHE A 240 3.68 16.30 10.67
C PHE A 240 2.78 16.79 9.53
N SER A 241 2.08 15.90 8.85
CA SER A 241 1.12 16.21 7.79
C SER A 241 -0.31 15.91 8.27
N LEU A 242 -1.27 16.79 7.93
CA LEU A 242 -2.67 16.56 8.30
C LEU A 242 -3.29 15.37 7.56
N SER A 243 -2.95 15.20 6.28
CA SER A 243 -3.45 14.07 5.48
C SER A 243 -2.89 12.74 5.96
N GLU A 244 -1.59 12.71 6.30
CA GLU A 244 -0.94 11.52 6.83
C GLU A 244 -1.45 11.17 8.23
N LEU A 245 -1.60 12.16 9.11
CA LEU A 245 -2.17 11.93 10.44
C LEU A 245 -3.63 11.49 10.36
N ARG A 246 -4.43 12.10 9.45
CA ARG A 246 -5.83 11.67 9.22
C ARG A 246 -5.88 10.21 8.80
N ASP A 247 -5.03 9.81 7.87
CA ASP A 247 -4.93 8.42 7.42
C ASP A 247 -4.54 7.48 8.56
N ALA A 248 -3.53 7.84 9.34
CA ALA A 248 -3.00 7.01 10.41
C ALA A 248 -3.98 6.75 11.57
N ILE A 249 -4.75 7.78 12.01
CA ILE A 249 -5.55 7.70 13.25
C ILE A 249 -7.05 7.99 13.09
N PHE A 250 -7.49 8.59 11.98
CA PHE A 250 -8.91 8.89 11.70
C PHE A 250 -9.46 8.09 10.51
N HIS A 251 -8.74 7.09 10.00
CA HIS A 251 -9.23 6.28 8.89
C HIS A 251 -10.55 5.59 9.25
N ILE A 252 -11.51 5.60 8.32
CA ILE A 252 -12.89 5.13 8.54
C ILE A 252 -12.92 3.64 8.90
N GLN A 253 -12.10 2.83 8.21
CA GLN A 253 -12.02 1.38 8.36
C GLN A 253 -10.58 0.92 8.49
N GLU A 254 -10.29 0.09 9.49
CA GLU A 254 -8.98 -0.50 9.69
C GLU A 254 -9.09 -1.91 10.28
N HIS A 255 -8.60 -2.89 9.56
CA HIS A 255 -8.34 -4.24 10.05
C HIS A 255 -6.86 -4.38 10.38
N ARG A 256 -6.55 -5.20 11.36
CA ARG A 256 -5.18 -5.56 11.74
C ARG A 256 -5.05 -7.07 11.76
N PHE A 257 -3.87 -7.56 11.47
CA PHE A 257 -3.59 -8.98 11.33
C PHE A 257 -2.49 -9.40 12.29
N THR A 258 -2.54 -10.66 12.69
CA THR A 258 -1.42 -11.37 13.29
C THR A 258 -0.76 -12.29 12.28
N VAL A 259 0.50 -12.68 12.48
CA VAL A 259 1.18 -13.62 11.57
C VAL A 259 0.41 -14.94 11.40
N PRO A 260 -0.20 -15.56 12.45
CA PRO A 260 -1.06 -16.73 12.28
C PRO A 260 -2.28 -16.48 11.38
N GLN A 261 -2.90 -15.29 11.45
CA GLN A 261 -4.01 -14.94 10.55
C GLN A 261 -3.54 -14.78 9.10
N LEU A 262 -2.33 -14.23 8.87
CA LEU A 262 -1.72 -14.20 7.52
C LEU A 262 -1.52 -15.63 6.98
N ALA A 263 -0.99 -16.54 7.80
CA ALA A 263 -0.81 -17.93 7.43
C ALA A 263 -2.13 -18.59 7.01
N GLN A 264 -3.20 -18.38 7.79
CA GLN A 264 -4.52 -18.90 7.47
C GLN A 264 -5.10 -18.31 6.17
N CYS A 265 -4.92 -17.00 5.93
CA CYS A 265 -5.36 -16.36 4.69
C CYS A 265 -4.63 -16.96 3.47
N LEU A 266 -3.31 -17.13 3.57
CA LEU A 266 -2.51 -17.74 2.50
C LEU A 266 -2.94 -19.18 2.21
N GLU A 267 -3.18 -19.99 3.24
CA GLU A 267 -3.67 -21.36 3.12
C GLU A 267 -5.04 -21.40 2.42
N ASN A 268 -6.00 -20.58 2.87
CA ASN A 268 -7.35 -20.50 2.29
C ASN A 268 -7.31 -20.09 0.80
N LEU A 269 -6.40 -19.20 0.42
CA LEU A 269 -6.21 -18.70 -0.94
C LEU A 269 -5.26 -19.59 -1.77
N LYS A 270 -4.71 -20.65 -1.17
CA LYS A 270 -3.72 -21.55 -1.80
C LYS A 270 -2.50 -20.79 -2.33
N LEU A 271 -2.05 -19.77 -1.61
CA LEU A 271 -0.86 -19.01 -1.93
C LEU A 271 0.31 -19.48 -1.07
N GLN A 272 1.49 -19.56 -1.67
CA GLN A 272 2.72 -19.90 -0.97
C GLN A 272 3.39 -18.62 -0.46
N PHE A 273 3.78 -18.57 0.81
CA PHE A 273 4.58 -17.48 1.37
C PHE A 273 6.00 -17.51 0.79
N CYS A 274 6.48 -16.38 0.29
CA CYS A 274 7.79 -16.24 -0.34
C CYS A 274 8.80 -15.46 0.50
N GLY A 275 8.35 -14.71 1.50
CA GLY A 275 9.20 -13.93 2.41
C GLY A 275 8.67 -12.52 2.65
N PHE A 276 9.07 -11.93 3.78
CA PHE A 276 8.85 -10.51 4.05
C PHE A 276 9.86 -9.65 3.29
N THR A 277 9.46 -8.43 2.91
CA THR A 277 10.33 -7.47 2.22
C THR A 277 11.28 -6.80 3.21
N PRO A 278 12.60 -6.87 3.04
CA PRO A 278 13.58 -6.34 4.00
C PRO A 278 13.58 -4.81 4.14
N SER A 279 13.16 -4.08 3.11
CA SER A 279 13.36 -2.62 2.97
C SER A 279 12.66 -1.74 4.02
N GLU A 280 11.72 -2.30 4.80
CA GLU A 280 11.04 -1.59 5.89
C GLU A 280 11.42 -2.14 7.26
N LEU A 281 12.35 -3.07 7.26
CA LEU A 281 12.72 -3.83 8.41
C LEU A 281 13.85 -3.11 9.15
N ASN A 282 13.60 -2.86 10.41
CA ASN A 282 14.56 -2.34 11.36
C ASN A 282 15.77 -3.28 11.49
N TYR A 283 16.87 -2.75 12.06
CA TYR A 283 18.08 -3.47 12.47
C TYR A 283 17.81 -4.85 13.14
N GLU A 284 16.68 -4.99 13.85
CA GLU A 284 16.25 -6.24 14.48
C GLU A 284 16.01 -7.38 13.49
N LEU A 285 15.61 -7.06 12.27
CA LEU A 285 15.39 -8.04 11.21
C LEU A 285 16.68 -8.46 10.51
N ASP A 286 17.63 -7.56 10.36
CA ASP A 286 18.97 -7.93 9.93
C ASP A 286 19.58 -8.95 10.90
N LEU A 287 19.34 -8.80 12.21
CA LEU A 287 19.73 -9.77 13.22
C LEU A 287 19.01 -11.12 13.09
N TYR A 288 17.71 -11.09 12.77
CA TYR A 288 16.94 -12.31 12.56
C TYR A 288 17.34 -13.04 11.27
N TYR A 289 17.53 -12.32 10.16
CA TYR A 289 18.01 -12.89 8.90
C TYR A 289 19.43 -13.44 9.00
N ASN A 290 20.31 -12.79 9.76
CA ASN A 290 21.70 -13.22 9.96
C ASN A 290 21.85 -14.28 11.06
N GLY A 291 20.82 -14.53 11.85
CA GLY A 291 20.95 -15.23 13.14
C GLY A 291 20.41 -16.65 13.23
N GLN A 292 19.96 -17.34 12.17
CA GLN A 292 19.54 -18.77 12.22
C GLN A 292 18.06 -19.09 11.95
N ALA A 293 17.15 -18.15 11.90
CA ALA A 293 15.76 -18.49 11.73
C ALA A 293 15.43 -18.81 10.25
N ASN A 294 14.49 -19.71 10.05
CA ASN A 294 13.93 -19.95 8.74
C ASN A 294 13.03 -18.75 8.35
N CYS A 295 13.64 -17.74 7.73
CA CYS A 295 12.97 -16.50 7.31
C CYS A 295 11.77 -16.71 6.35
N HIS A 296 11.50 -17.95 5.97
CA HIS A 296 10.35 -18.35 5.16
C HIS A 296 9.31 -19.16 5.97
N ASP A 297 9.48 -19.26 7.28
CA ASP A 297 8.55 -19.90 8.19
C ASP A 297 7.77 -18.87 9.00
N LEU A 298 6.46 -18.78 8.74
CA LEU A 298 5.58 -17.84 9.44
C LEU A 298 5.43 -18.15 10.93
N HIS A 299 5.60 -19.41 11.37
CA HIS A 299 5.57 -19.73 12.78
C HIS A 299 6.75 -19.10 13.53
N SER A 300 7.96 -19.19 12.98
CA SER A 300 9.16 -18.55 13.53
C SER A 300 9.01 -17.02 13.56
N TRP A 301 8.41 -16.42 12.51
CA TRP A 301 8.10 -15.00 12.49
C TRP A 301 7.11 -14.57 13.55
N HIS A 302 6.10 -15.39 13.83
CA HIS A 302 5.15 -15.09 14.92
C HIS A 302 5.86 -15.05 16.29
N GLN A 303 6.71 -16.03 16.57
CA GLN A 303 7.49 -16.06 17.82
C GLN A 303 8.38 -14.81 17.94
N PHE A 304 9.06 -14.45 16.87
CA PHE A 304 9.93 -13.28 16.85
C PHE A 304 9.13 -11.98 17.08
N GLU A 305 7.99 -11.80 16.41
CA GLU A 305 7.14 -10.62 16.59
C GLU A 305 6.57 -10.49 18.01
N VAL A 306 6.23 -11.60 18.66
CA VAL A 306 5.78 -11.59 20.06
C VAL A 306 6.88 -11.09 21.00
N GLU A 307 8.14 -11.47 20.77
CA GLU A 307 9.28 -10.98 21.54
C GLU A 307 9.67 -9.54 21.16
N HIS A 308 9.44 -9.14 19.90
CA HIS A 308 9.78 -7.84 19.31
C HIS A 308 8.56 -7.17 18.66
N PRO A 309 7.56 -6.68 19.43
CA PRO A 309 6.28 -6.22 18.90
C PRO A 309 6.36 -5.00 17.98
N ASP A 310 7.43 -4.23 18.03
CA ASP A 310 7.67 -3.08 17.14
C ASP A 310 8.27 -3.48 15.77
N THR A 311 8.54 -4.77 15.51
CA THR A 311 9.18 -5.29 14.30
C THR A 311 8.47 -4.81 13.02
N PHE A 312 7.14 -4.96 12.96
CA PHE A 312 6.33 -4.56 11.81
C PHE A 312 5.59 -3.25 12.05
N ARG A 313 6.26 -2.26 12.64
CA ARG A 313 5.66 -0.97 13.02
C ARG A 313 5.07 -0.20 11.85
N GLY A 314 5.64 -0.29 10.65
CA GLY A 314 5.07 0.24 9.43
C GLY A 314 3.87 -0.60 9.00
N MET A 315 4.13 -1.79 8.56
CA MET A 315 3.18 -2.86 8.21
C MET A 315 3.94 -4.15 7.88
N TYR A 316 3.25 -5.28 7.87
CA TYR A 316 3.73 -6.45 7.16
C TYR A 316 3.81 -6.11 5.67
N GLN A 317 4.95 -6.25 5.03
CA GLN A 317 5.06 -6.30 3.58
C GLN A 317 5.72 -7.62 3.20
N PHE A 318 5.03 -8.42 2.44
CA PHE A 318 5.50 -9.74 2.08
C PHE A 318 5.08 -10.11 0.65
N TRP A 319 5.80 -11.08 0.12
CA TRP A 319 5.48 -11.70 -1.16
C TRP A 319 4.86 -13.06 -0.96
N CYS A 320 3.91 -13.40 -1.81
CA CYS A 320 3.36 -14.73 -1.94
C CYS A 320 3.20 -15.10 -3.42
N GLN A 321 3.11 -16.38 -3.70
CA GLN A 321 3.07 -16.92 -5.07
C GLN A 321 1.88 -17.86 -5.26
N LYS A 322 1.20 -17.73 -6.39
CA LYS A 322 0.19 -18.69 -6.84
C LYS A 322 0.90 -19.92 -7.38
N PRO A 323 0.50 -21.15 -7.00
CA PRO A 323 1.08 -22.35 -7.58
C PRO A 323 0.97 -22.36 -9.11
N ALA A 324 1.88 -23.05 -9.78
CA ALA A 324 1.71 -23.39 -11.19
C ALA A 324 0.47 -24.28 -11.38
N ASP A 325 -0.19 -24.15 -12.52
CA ASP A 325 -1.24 -25.12 -12.87
C ASP A 325 -0.61 -26.51 -12.94
N ILE A 326 -1.16 -27.45 -12.18
CA ILE A 326 -0.76 -28.85 -12.27
C ILE A 326 -1.28 -29.33 -13.64
N GLN A 327 -0.36 -29.56 -14.58
CA GLN A 327 -0.66 -30.19 -15.85
C GLN A 327 -1.10 -31.66 -15.68
#